data_11ebcbdcf6762e48cbc008962f21cea3
#
_entry.id   11ebcbdcf6762e48cbc008962f21cea3
#
_cell.length_a   1.000
_cell.length_b   1.000
_cell.length_c   1.000
_cell.angle_alpha   90.00
_cell.angle_beta   90.00
_cell.angle_gamma   90.00
#
_symmetry.space_group_name_H-M   'P 1'
#
loop_
_entity.id
_entity.type
_entity.pdbx_description
1 polymer ?
#
loop_
_entity_poly.entity_id
_entity_poly.type
_entity_poly.pdbx_seq_one_letter_code
_entity_poly.pdbx_strand_id
1 'polypeptide(L)'
;MDKFRFIFLCVLLQANLSVSAEYAPSIVQDSLRSLYPEVKTVGWSTDNGYYVAGFQDNGFDMKVWFNSKGNWVMKQTDWQVMDEAPEAIWHAFTFGPYSTDEVLDVTLVEFPRMKSQVVVHIGEDNALTEYQLFYL
;
A
#
# COMPACT_ATOMS: atom_id res chain seq x y z
N MET A 1 10.31 -16.12 -2.61
CA MET A 1 10.76 -14.74 -2.88
C MET A 1 10.13 -14.15 -4.13
N ASP A 2 10.09 -14.88 -5.23
CA ASP A 2 9.56 -14.36 -6.50
C ASP A 2 8.06 -14.02 -6.49
N LYS A 3 7.26 -14.75 -5.69
CA LYS A 3 5.83 -14.46 -5.52
C LYS A 3 5.56 -13.09 -4.87
N PHE A 4 6.42 -12.67 -3.94
CA PHE A 4 6.32 -11.36 -3.30
C PHE A 4 6.69 -10.22 -4.24
N ARG A 5 7.70 -10.42 -5.06
CA ARG A 5 8.07 -9.45 -6.10
C ARG A 5 6.96 -9.24 -7.12
N PHE A 6 6.26 -10.30 -7.46
CA PHE A 6 5.16 -10.23 -8.43
C PHE A 6 3.94 -9.49 -7.88
N ILE A 7 3.51 -9.81 -6.65
CA ILE A 7 2.39 -9.13 -5.98
C ILE A 7 2.73 -7.65 -5.78
N PHE A 8 3.98 -7.37 -5.41
CA PHE A 8 4.46 -6.02 -5.19
C PHE A 8 4.53 -5.20 -6.48
N LEU A 9 5.04 -5.80 -7.55
CA LEU A 9 5.10 -5.15 -8.87
C LEU A 9 3.69 -4.82 -9.38
N CYS A 10 2.71 -5.71 -9.16
CA CYS A 10 1.31 -5.43 -9.49
C CYS A 10 0.76 -4.23 -8.73
N VAL A 11 1.06 -4.11 -7.44
CA VAL A 11 0.61 -2.99 -6.60
C VAL A 11 1.16 -1.65 -7.09
N LEU A 12 2.40 -1.62 -7.52
CA LEU A 12 3.06 -0.40 -7.98
C LEU A 12 2.68 0.01 -9.41
N LEU A 13 2.41 -0.95 -10.28
CA LEU A 13 1.98 -0.69 -11.66
C LEU A 13 0.53 -0.22 -11.75
N GLN A 14 -0.26 -0.40 -10.69
CA GLN A 14 -1.69 -0.13 -10.69
C GLN A 14 -2.07 1.32 -10.39
N ALA A 15 -1.11 2.18 -10.07
CA ALA A 15 -1.36 3.61 -9.87
C ALA A 15 -2.03 4.29 -11.10
N ASN A 16 -2.00 3.63 -12.26
CA ASN A 16 -2.52 4.17 -13.51
C ASN A 16 -3.74 3.44 -14.08
N LEU A 17 -4.24 2.39 -13.41
CA LEU A 17 -5.39 1.61 -13.89
C LEU A 17 -6.60 1.82 -12.98
N SER A 18 -7.11 3.03 -12.93
CA SER A 18 -8.37 3.31 -12.25
C SER A 18 -9.55 2.97 -13.15
N VAL A 19 -10.03 1.75 -13.13
CA VAL A 19 -11.39 1.45 -13.53
C VAL A 19 -12.26 1.65 -12.30
N SER A 20 -12.99 2.76 -12.25
CA SER A 20 -13.94 2.99 -11.15
C SER A 20 -15.07 1.98 -11.23
N ALA A 21 -15.14 1.04 -10.28
CA ALA A 21 -16.35 0.30 -10.03
C ALA A 21 -17.34 1.26 -9.34
N GLU A 22 -18.51 1.48 -9.93
CA GLU A 22 -19.53 2.33 -9.29
C GLU A 22 -19.93 1.82 -7.91
N TYR A 23 -19.91 0.50 -7.71
CA TYR A 23 -20.30 -0.10 -6.42
C TYR A 23 -19.50 -1.35 -6.10
N ALA A 24 -18.95 -1.43 -4.93
CA ALA A 24 -18.53 -2.69 -4.34
C ALA A 24 -19.77 -3.45 -3.81
N PRO A 25 -19.78 -4.79 -3.82
CA PRO A 25 -20.84 -5.57 -3.19
C PRO A 25 -21.05 -5.18 -1.71
N SER A 26 -22.28 -5.33 -1.22
CA SER A 26 -22.62 -4.96 0.16
C SER A 26 -21.74 -5.66 1.20
N ILE A 27 -21.43 -6.95 0.97
CA ILE A 27 -20.53 -7.70 1.87
C ILE A 27 -19.14 -7.06 1.97
N VAL A 28 -18.61 -6.53 0.88
CA VAL A 28 -17.31 -5.83 0.86
C VAL A 28 -17.42 -4.46 1.55
N GLN A 29 -18.48 -3.72 1.28
CA GLN A 29 -18.74 -2.44 1.92
C GLN A 29 -18.91 -2.60 3.44
N ASP A 30 -19.63 -3.61 3.89
CA ASP A 30 -19.83 -3.91 5.32
C ASP A 30 -18.52 -4.30 6.00
N SER A 31 -17.67 -5.05 5.31
CA SER A 31 -16.32 -5.38 5.81
C SER A 31 -15.48 -4.12 6.01
N LEU A 32 -15.51 -3.18 5.08
CA LEU A 32 -14.79 -1.91 5.22
C LEU A 32 -15.31 -1.10 6.41
N ARG A 33 -16.64 -1.00 6.57
CA ARG A 33 -17.27 -0.29 7.70
C ARG A 33 -16.90 -0.90 9.04
N SER A 34 -16.76 -2.23 9.11
CA SER A 34 -16.34 -2.92 10.32
C SER A 34 -14.87 -2.63 10.69
N LEU A 35 -14.00 -2.54 9.68
CA LEU A 35 -12.58 -2.23 9.88
C LEU A 35 -12.33 -0.74 10.19
N TYR A 36 -13.06 0.13 9.52
CA TYR A 36 -12.87 1.58 9.56
C TYR A 36 -14.22 2.31 9.74
N PRO A 37 -14.83 2.22 10.92
CA PRO A 37 -16.19 2.77 11.14
C PRO A 37 -16.28 4.30 11.02
N GLU A 38 -15.15 5.00 11.19
CA GLU A 38 -15.09 6.46 11.13
C GLU A 38 -14.94 7.00 9.70
N VAL A 39 -14.62 6.14 8.72
CA VAL A 39 -14.42 6.55 7.34
C VAL A 39 -15.76 6.77 6.64
N LYS A 40 -15.96 7.97 6.10
CA LYS A 40 -17.22 8.39 5.47
C LYS A 40 -17.16 8.41 3.94
N THR A 41 -16.01 8.81 3.39
CA THR A 41 -15.82 8.96 1.94
C THR A 41 -14.87 7.91 1.44
N VAL A 42 -15.34 7.04 0.55
CA VAL A 42 -14.57 5.94 -0.02
C VAL A 42 -14.69 5.98 -1.53
N GLY A 43 -13.55 5.94 -2.21
CA GLY A 43 -13.47 5.69 -3.64
C GLY A 43 -13.29 4.20 -3.90
N TRP A 44 -14.20 3.59 -4.64
CA TRP A 44 -14.12 2.18 -5.00
C TRP A 44 -13.56 1.99 -6.39
N SER A 45 -12.71 0.99 -6.55
CA SER A 45 -12.19 0.54 -7.84
C SER A 45 -12.03 -0.98 -7.84
N THR A 46 -11.68 -1.55 -8.97
CA THR A 46 -11.38 -2.98 -9.09
C THR A 46 -9.95 -3.17 -9.59
N ASP A 47 -9.34 -4.26 -9.15
CA ASP A 47 -7.99 -4.61 -9.50
C ASP A 47 -7.85 -6.13 -9.55
N ASN A 48 -7.68 -6.70 -10.76
CA ASN A 48 -7.52 -8.14 -10.97
C ASN A 48 -8.54 -9.01 -10.22
N GLY A 49 -9.82 -8.58 -10.21
CA GLY A 49 -10.91 -9.28 -9.52
C GLY A 49 -11.05 -8.95 -8.03
N TYR A 50 -10.19 -8.12 -7.47
CA TYR A 50 -10.33 -7.57 -6.13
C TYR A 50 -11.07 -6.24 -6.15
N TYR A 51 -11.78 -5.93 -5.06
CA TYR A 51 -12.37 -4.62 -4.82
C TYR A 51 -11.41 -3.78 -3.99
N VAL A 52 -11.14 -2.57 -4.42
CA VAL A 52 -10.19 -1.68 -3.76
C VAL A 52 -10.91 -0.47 -3.20
N ALA A 53 -10.82 -0.29 -1.91
CA ALA A 53 -11.30 0.91 -1.21
C ALA A 53 -10.16 1.89 -1.04
N GLY A 54 -10.31 3.10 -1.57
CA GLY A 54 -9.39 4.22 -1.33
C GLY A 54 -10.03 5.24 -0.43
N PHE A 55 -9.37 5.64 0.64
CA PHE A 55 -9.87 6.60 1.63
C PHE A 55 -8.72 7.21 2.43
N GLN A 56 -9.04 8.16 3.28
CA GLN A 56 -8.09 8.72 4.26
C GLN A 56 -8.42 8.22 5.66
N ASP A 57 -7.40 7.84 6.40
CA ASP A 57 -7.47 7.44 7.79
C ASP A 57 -6.29 8.03 8.55
N ASN A 58 -6.57 8.74 9.65
CA ASN A 58 -5.57 9.43 10.47
C ASN A 58 -4.63 10.35 9.67
N GLY A 59 -5.11 10.96 8.60
CA GLY A 59 -4.34 11.86 7.75
C GLY A 59 -3.50 11.18 6.66
N PHE A 60 -3.53 9.85 6.59
CA PHE A 60 -2.84 9.10 5.56
C PHE A 60 -3.79 8.60 4.49
N ASP A 61 -3.33 8.59 3.25
CA ASP A 61 -4.04 7.92 2.16
C ASP A 61 -3.88 6.40 2.31
N MET A 62 -5.00 5.72 2.28
CA MET A 62 -5.06 4.27 2.42
C MET A 62 -5.77 3.62 1.25
N LYS A 63 -5.33 2.40 0.94
CA LYS A 63 -6.04 1.49 0.04
C LYS A 63 -6.16 0.12 0.69
N VAL A 64 -7.33 -0.48 0.58
CA VAL A 64 -7.59 -1.83 1.07
C VAL A 64 -8.18 -2.67 -0.04
N TRP A 65 -7.58 -3.83 -0.30
CA TRP A 65 -8.04 -4.81 -1.28
C TRP A 65 -8.87 -5.86 -0.58
N PHE A 66 -10.03 -6.15 -1.14
CA PHE A 66 -10.97 -7.19 -0.68
C PHE A 66 -11.21 -8.21 -1.77
N ASN A 67 -11.35 -9.48 -1.38
CA ASN A 67 -11.89 -10.48 -2.28
C ASN A 67 -13.43 -10.38 -2.36
N SER A 68 -14.05 -11.17 -3.24
CA SER A 68 -15.50 -11.17 -3.43
C SER A 68 -16.29 -11.66 -2.20
N LYS A 69 -15.63 -12.32 -1.25
CA LYS A 69 -16.23 -12.78 0.01
C LYS A 69 -16.20 -11.72 1.12
N GLY A 70 -15.61 -10.57 0.85
CA GLY A 70 -15.48 -9.50 1.83
C GLY A 70 -14.28 -9.62 2.78
N ASN A 71 -13.32 -10.51 2.49
CA ASN A 71 -12.10 -10.61 3.26
C ASN A 71 -11.07 -9.63 2.71
N TRP A 72 -10.45 -8.85 3.57
CA TRP A 72 -9.32 -8.03 3.15
C TRP A 72 -8.10 -8.91 2.89
N VAL A 73 -7.37 -8.61 1.84
CA VAL A 73 -6.21 -9.39 1.40
C VAL A 73 -4.92 -8.58 1.39
N MET A 74 -5.03 -7.26 1.31
CA MET A 74 -3.89 -6.35 1.36
C MET A 74 -4.35 -4.97 1.80
N LYS A 75 -3.52 -4.28 2.56
CA LYS A 75 -3.67 -2.85 2.90
C LYS A 75 -2.42 -2.10 2.53
N GLN A 76 -2.58 -0.90 2.05
CA GLN A 76 -1.50 0.05 1.86
C GLN A 76 -1.78 1.33 2.61
N THR A 77 -0.79 1.83 3.32
CA THR A 77 -0.80 3.15 3.94
C THR A 77 0.34 3.96 3.33
N ASP A 78 0.01 5.06 2.70
CA ASP A 78 1.00 5.98 2.15
C ASP A 78 1.51 6.90 3.26
N TRP A 79 2.73 6.66 3.71
CA TRP A 79 3.39 7.51 4.70
C TRP A 79 4.07 8.72 4.09
N GLN A 80 4.31 8.72 2.78
CA GLN A 80 4.95 9.77 1.98
C GLN A 80 6.41 10.03 2.34
N VAL A 81 6.76 10.02 3.63
CA VAL A 81 8.09 10.36 4.11
C VAL A 81 8.63 9.31 5.09
N MET A 82 9.97 9.21 5.16
CA MET A 82 10.64 8.25 6.05
C MET A 82 10.41 8.52 7.55
N ASP A 83 10.14 9.75 7.93
CA ASP A 83 9.94 10.13 9.34
C ASP A 83 8.74 9.45 9.98
N GLU A 84 7.78 9.01 9.17
CA GLU A 84 6.61 8.24 9.62
C GLU A 84 6.90 6.75 9.81
N ALA A 85 8.01 6.26 9.29
CA ALA A 85 8.40 4.88 9.44
C ALA A 85 8.92 4.59 10.88
N PRO A 86 8.73 3.35 11.38
CA PRO A 86 9.36 2.95 12.64
C PRO A 86 10.87 3.18 12.64
N GLU A 87 11.41 3.54 13.80
CA GLU A 87 12.83 3.84 13.97
C GLU A 87 13.75 2.74 13.41
N ALA A 88 13.40 1.47 13.61
CA ALA A 88 14.17 0.36 13.07
C ALA A 88 14.29 0.38 11.54
N ILE A 89 13.23 0.78 10.85
CA ILE A 89 13.20 0.90 9.38
C ILE A 89 14.05 2.09 8.95
N TRP A 90 13.87 3.22 9.61
CA TRP A 90 14.65 4.42 9.34
C TRP A 90 16.15 4.16 9.50
N HIS A 91 16.57 3.47 10.59
CA HIS A 91 17.95 3.05 10.80
C HIS A 91 18.46 2.14 9.70
N ALA A 92 17.69 1.12 9.34
CA ALA A 92 18.07 0.17 8.28
C ALA A 92 18.28 0.87 6.93
N PHE A 93 17.43 1.83 6.60
CA PHE A 93 17.59 2.63 5.39
C PHE A 93 18.84 3.53 5.47
N THR A 94 19.02 4.25 6.57
CA THR A 94 20.13 5.19 6.76
C THR A 94 21.50 4.53 6.66
N PHE A 95 21.61 3.29 7.14
CA PHE A 95 22.87 2.51 7.06
C PHE A 95 22.91 1.56 5.86
N GLY A 96 21.91 1.60 5.01
CA GLY A 96 21.83 0.77 3.80
C GLY A 96 22.51 1.40 2.58
N PRO A 97 22.57 0.66 1.47
CA PRO A 97 23.26 1.08 0.24
C PRO A 97 22.62 2.28 -0.47
N TYR A 98 21.36 2.59 -0.15
CA TYR A 98 20.58 3.64 -0.80
C TYR A 98 20.35 4.87 0.07
N SER A 99 21.10 5.01 1.15
CA SER A 99 20.93 6.09 2.15
C SER A 99 21.14 7.50 1.60
N THR A 100 21.83 7.62 0.48
CA THR A 100 22.09 8.91 -0.19
C THR A 100 21.09 9.22 -1.31
N ASP A 101 20.21 8.28 -1.64
CA ASP A 101 19.25 8.44 -2.72
C ASP A 101 18.04 9.27 -2.21
N GLU A 102 17.39 9.96 -3.14
CA GLU A 102 16.17 10.69 -2.83
C GLU A 102 15.03 9.72 -2.54
N VAL A 103 14.36 9.89 -1.42
CA VAL A 103 13.13 9.17 -1.09
C VAL A 103 11.96 9.88 -1.73
N LEU A 104 11.30 9.23 -2.68
CA LEU A 104 10.14 9.76 -3.38
C LEU A 104 8.84 9.42 -2.66
N ASP A 105 8.77 8.25 -2.05
CA ASP A 105 7.58 7.76 -1.37
C ASP A 105 7.92 6.64 -0.39
N VAL A 106 7.11 6.49 0.65
CA VAL A 106 7.22 5.43 1.66
C VAL A 106 5.84 4.85 1.91
N THR A 107 5.70 3.55 1.69
CA THR A 107 4.42 2.85 1.80
C THR A 107 4.52 1.67 2.75
N LEU A 108 3.61 1.62 3.73
CA LEU A 108 3.38 0.42 4.54
C LEU A 108 2.44 -0.52 3.77
N VAL A 109 2.85 -1.78 3.61
CA VAL A 109 2.03 -2.83 2.99
C VAL A 109 1.79 -3.94 4.00
N GLU A 110 0.52 -4.22 4.25
CA GLU A 110 0.08 -5.21 5.24
C GLU A 110 -0.72 -6.34 4.59
N PHE A 111 -0.52 -7.54 5.08
CA PHE A 111 -1.23 -8.76 4.68
C PHE A 111 -1.77 -9.47 5.93
N PRO A 112 -2.92 -10.21 5.84
CA PRO A 112 -3.54 -10.79 7.03
C PRO A 112 -2.71 -11.83 7.77
N ARG A 113 -1.81 -12.52 7.08
CA ARG A 113 -1.08 -13.69 7.62
C ARG A 113 0.43 -13.63 7.40
N MET A 114 0.95 -12.51 6.99
CA MET A 114 2.36 -12.33 6.68
C MET A 114 2.88 -11.08 7.38
N LYS A 115 4.19 -11.01 7.53
CA LYS A 115 4.84 -9.80 8.03
C LYS A 115 4.54 -8.62 7.14
N SER A 116 4.30 -7.49 7.75
CA SER A 116 4.17 -6.21 7.04
C SER A 116 5.49 -5.83 6.39
N GLN A 117 5.38 -5.10 5.31
CA GLN A 117 6.52 -4.61 4.52
C GLN A 117 6.46 -3.10 4.47
N VAL A 118 7.61 -2.47 4.61
CA VAL A 118 7.76 -1.05 4.28
C VAL A 118 8.51 -0.94 2.97
N VAL A 119 7.94 -0.20 2.05
CA VAL A 119 8.49 0.00 0.73
C VAL A 119 8.96 1.42 0.60
N VAL A 120 10.22 1.60 0.36
CA VAL A 120 10.81 2.90 0.09
C VAL A 120 11.07 3.02 -1.40
N HIS A 121 10.39 3.97 -2.02
CA HIS A 121 10.58 4.31 -3.42
C HIS A 121 11.65 5.40 -3.49
N ILE A 122 12.75 5.07 -4.12
CA ILE A 122 13.90 5.96 -4.31
C ILE A 122 14.07 6.30 -5.78
N GLY A 123 14.62 7.46 -6.06
CA GLY A 123 14.89 7.91 -7.41
C GLY A 123 16.17 8.72 -7.49
N GLU A 124 16.86 8.60 -8.60
CA GLU A 124 17.91 9.52 -9.01
C GLU A 124 17.40 10.36 -10.19
N ASP A 125 17.95 11.54 -10.38
CA ASP A 125 17.62 12.41 -11.50
C ASP A 125 17.79 11.65 -12.83
N ASN A 126 16.66 11.38 -13.52
CA ASN A 126 16.58 10.66 -14.80
C ASN A 126 16.99 9.19 -14.78
N ALA A 127 17.06 8.53 -13.62
CA ALA A 127 17.46 7.15 -13.49
C ALA A 127 16.27 6.21 -13.19
N LEU A 128 16.59 4.92 -13.25
CA LEU A 128 15.64 3.86 -12.89
C LEU A 128 15.18 4.01 -11.44
N THR A 129 13.89 3.97 -11.25
CA THR A 129 13.28 3.91 -9.93
C THR A 129 13.58 2.56 -9.27
N GLU A 130 14.14 2.59 -8.08
CA GLU A 130 14.39 1.39 -7.28
C GLU A 130 13.51 1.36 -6.04
N TYR A 131 13.26 0.15 -5.54
CA TYR A 131 12.46 -0.08 -4.33
C TYR A 131 13.27 -0.84 -3.30
N GLN A 132 13.23 -0.36 -2.07
CA GLN A 132 13.77 -1.05 -0.92
C GLN A 132 12.65 -1.68 -0.12
N LEU A 133 12.80 -2.95 0.25
CA LEU A 133 11.84 -3.68 1.07
C LEU A 133 12.41 -3.89 2.47
N PHE A 134 11.64 -3.50 3.46
CA PHE A 134 11.93 -3.77 4.87
C PHE A 134 10.78 -4.55 5.47
N TYR A 135 11.09 -5.55 6.29
CA TYR A 135 10.10 -6.39 6.95
C TYR A 135 9.98 -5.99 8.42
N LEU A 136 8.75 -5.80 8.85
CA LEU A 136 8.41 -5.51 10.24
C LEU A 136 8.16 -6.78 11.05
#